data_0cfda68b879ccdf62f53bc027f273a90
#
_entry.id   0cfda68b879ccdf62f53bc027f273a90
#
_cell.length_a   1.000
_cell.length_b   1.000
_cell.length_c   1.000
_cell.angle_alpha   90.00
_cell.angle_beta   90.00
_cell.angle_gamma   90.00
#
_symmetry.space_group_name_H-M   'P 1'
#
loop_
_entity.id
_entity.type
_entity.pdbx_description
1 polymer ?
#
loop_
_entity_poly.entity_id
_entity_poly.type
_entity_poly.pdbx_seq_one_letter_code
_entity_poly.pdbx_strand_id
1 'polypeptide(L)'
;ILAGKSASTAHPMWTDDKLKDGQTVSFELGGCRKRYNVGLARTVHLGNKKPAKLIETAKVVEEGMTAVKATLFANAKAGDVHKAWQNVLDKFGLEKKSRIGYSIGVGYPPDWGEHTISFRPKEQTVVPENAVVHIILGMWMDGWGMELSETLHVRKHDCMALSKFSWDIPLLS
;
A
#
# COMPACT_ATOMS: atom_id res chain seq x y z
N ILE A 1 -0.89 11.72 -6.67
CA ILE A 1 0.58 11.82 -6.68
C ILE A 1 1.01 12.54 -5.41
N LEU A 2 1.94 11.96 -4.67
CA LEU A 2 2.53 12.50 -3.45
C LEU A 2 4.03 12.70 -3.68
N ALA A 3 4.55 13.91 -3.45
CA ALA A 3 5.95 14.21 -3.74
C ALA A 3 6.63 14.97 -2.60
N GLY A 4 7.87 14.62 -2.30
CA GLY A 4 8.69 15.30 -1.30
C GLY A 4 7.98 15.41 0.06
N LYS A 5 7.81 16.63 0.58
CA LYS A 5 7.15 16.86 1.87
C LYS A 5 5.68 16.46 1.88
N SER A 6 4.98 16.55 0.75
CA SER A 6 3.57 16.12 0.66
C SER A 6 3.40 14.60 0.82
N ALA A 7 4.45 13.81 0.58
CA ALA A 7 4.45 12.37 0.82
C ALA A 7 4.53 11.98 2.31
N SER A 8 4.62 12.93 3.24
CA SER A 8 4.60 12.67 4.69
C SER A 8 3.21 12.44 5.26
N THR A 9 2.17 12.49 4.44
CA THR A 9 0.78 12.24 4.84
C THR A 9 0.00 11.59 3.70
N ALA A 10 -1.03 10.83 4.05
CA ALA A 10 -1.98 10.34 3.08
C ALA A 10 -2.93 11.47 2.63
N HIS A 11 -3.24 11.52 1.34
CA HIS A 11 -4.28 12.41 0.78
C HIS A 11 -4.09 13.91 1.14
N PRO A 12 -2.91 14.51 0.93
CA PRO A 12 -2.70 15.93 1.13
C PRO A 12 -3.53 16.75 0.13
N MET A 13 -3.70 18.03 0.46
CA MET A 13 -4.27 18.98 -0.49
C MET A 13 -3.37 19.14 -1.71
N TRP A 14 -3.98 19.36 -2.87
CA TRP A 14 -3.29 19.64 -4.11
C TRP A 14 -2.44 20.92 -4.01
N THR A 15 -1.26 20.92 -4.64
CA THR A 15 -0.36 22.08 -4.76
C THR A 15 0.15 22.20 -6.20
N ASP A 16 0.60 23.40 -6.55
CA ASP A 16 1.30 23.69 -7.81
C ASP A 16 2.82 23.51 -7.74
N ASP A 17 3.31 22.87 -6.68
CA ASP A 17 4.73 22.69 -6.48
C ASP A 17 5.35 21.85 -7.60
N LYS A 18 6.41 22.34 -8.19
CA LYS A 18 7.20 21.59 -9.17
C LYS A 18 7.98 20.48 -8.49
N LEU A 19 8.03 19.33 -9.13
CA LEU A 19 8.90 18.23 -8.72
C LEU A 19 10.37 18.67 -8.79
N LYS A 20 11.16 18.20 -7.82
CA LYS A 20 12.58 18.55 -7.67
C LYS A 20 13.42 17.29 -7.58
N ASP A 21 14.64 17.38 -8.06
CA ASP A 21 15.66 16.36 -7.87
C ASP A 21 15.84 16.03 -6.38
N GLY A 22 16.10 14.77 -6.06
CA GLY A 22 16.22 14.27 -4.70
C GLY A 22 14.89 13.94 -4.00
N GLN A 23 13.73 14.16 -4.64
CA GLN A 23 12.43 13.83 -4.07
C GLN A 23 12.02 12.37 -4.31
N THR A 24 11.33 11.82 -3.32
CA THR A 24 10.54 10.60 -3.48
C THR A 24 9.15 10.98 -3.98
N VAL A 25 8.63 10.26 -4.96
CA VAL A 25 7.31 10.48 -5.55
C VAL A 25 6.53 9.17 -5.52
N SER A 26 5.38 9.17 -4.87
CA SER A 26 4.45 8.05 -4.86
C SER A 26 3.27 8.34 -5.80
N PHE A 27 2.93 7.33 -6.59
CA PHE A 27 1.78 7.32 -7.48
C PHE A 27 0.77 6.30 -6.94
N GLU A 28 -0.42 6.74 -6.61
CA GLU A 28 -1.56 5.88 -6.37
C GLU A 28 -2.51 6.02 -7.57
N LEU A 29 -2.75 4.92 -8.26
CA LEU A 29 -3.50 4.86 -9.51
C LEU A 29 -4.68 3.91 -9.35
N GLY A 30 -5.83 4.30 -9.87
CA GLY A 30 -7.03 3.46 -9.96
C GLY A 30 -7.38 3.14 -11.41
N GLY A 31 -7.33 1.86 -11.77
CA GLY A 31 -7.90 1.38 -13.02
C GLY A 31 -9.36 0.98 -12.81
N CYS A 32 -10.25 1.35 -13.75
CA CYS A 32 -11.65 0.97 -13.68
C CYS A 32 -12.14 0.41 -15.02
N ARG A 33 -12.74 -0.78 -14.98
CA ARG A 33 -13.42 -1.37 -16.15
C ARG A 33 -14.76 -1.94 -15.72
N LYS A 34 -15.84 -1.48 -16.38
CA LYS A 34 -17.22 -1.88 -16.05
C LYS A 34 -17.54 -1.73 -14.55
N ARG A 35 -17.02 -0.66 -13.95
CA ARG A 35 -17.11 -0.30 -12.52
C ARG A 35 -16.31 -1.21 -11.56
N TYR A 36 -15.60 -2.20 -12.06
CA TYR A 36 -14.62 -2.93 -11.25
C TYR A 36 -13.34 -2.13 -11.16
N ASN A 37 -12.93 -1.82 -9.93
CA ASN A 37 -11.78 -1.00 -9.63
C ASN A 37 -10.60 -1.84 -9.20
N VAL A 38 -9.40 -1.40 -9.59
CA VAL A 38 -8.12 -1.97 -9.15
C VAL A 38 -7.21 -0.82 -8.77
N GLY A 39 -6.76 -0.79 -7.52
CA GLY A 39 -5.80 0.21 -7.02
C GLY A 39 -4.37 -0.31 -7.09
N LEU A 40 -3.43 0.58 -7.35
CA LEU A 40 -2.00 0.30 -7.34
C LEU A 40 -1.22 1.52 -6.89
N ALA A 41 -0.35 1.38 -5.90
CA ALA A 41 0.62 2.41 -5.55
C ALA A 41 2.05 1.92 -5.77
N ARG A 42 2.87 2.80 -6.33
CA ARG A 42 4.31 2.62 -6.54
C ARG A 42 5.04 3.92 -6.25
N THR A 43 6.27 3.77 -5.80
CA THR A 43 7.16 4.89 -5.49
C THR A 43 8.32 4.92 -6.46
N VAL A 44 8.71 6.12 -6.88
CA VAL A 44 9.92 6.40 -7.65
C VAL A 44 10.78 7.42 -6.90
N HIS A 45 12.05 7.50 -7.25
CA HIS A 45 12.94 8.54 -6.73
C HIS A 45 13.50 9.37 -7.86
N LEU A 46 13.37 10.70 -7.74
CA LEU A 46 13.95 11.65 -8.71
C LEU A 46 15.43 11.87 -8.36
N GLY A 47 16.31 11.62 -9.31
CA GLY A 47 17.75 11.81 -9.16
C GLY A 47 18.57 10.54 -9.37
N ASN A 48 19.88 10.65 -9.18
CA ASN A 48 20.85 9.63 -9.53
C ASN A 48 21.12 8.59 -8.43
N LYS A 49 20.67 8.84 -7.20
CA LYS A 49 20.96 7.97 -6.05
C LYS A 49 19.85 7.99 -5.02
N LYS A 50 19.36 6.82 -4.65
CA LYS A 50 18.37 6.68 -3.57
C LYS A 50 19.02 6.96 -2.21
N PRO A 51 18.38 7.77 -1.32
CA PRO A 51 18.83 7.92 0.06
C PRO A 51 18.79 6.60 0.82
N ALA A 52 19.73 6.38 1.75
CA ALA A 52 19.78 5.17 2.57
C ALA A 52 18.45 4.91 3.29
N LYS A 53 17.85 5.94 3.90
CA LYS A 53 16.54 5.86 4.57
C LYS A 53 15.42 5.32 3.68
N LEU A 54 15.40 5.67 2.40
CA LEU A 54 14.41 5.17 1.44
C LEU A 54 14.65 3.68 1.14
N ILE A 55 15.90 3.28 0.96
CA ILE A 55 16.27 1.88 0.70
C ILE A 55 15.90 0.99 1.90
N GLU A 56 16.21 1.45 3.11
CA GLU A 56 15.90 0.73 4.35
C GLU A 56 14.39 0.59 4.56
N THR A 57 13.63 1.68 4.40
CA THR A 57 12.18 1.64 4.54
C THR A 57 11.53 0.78 3.45
N ALA A 58 12.03 0.81 2.21
CA ALA A 58 11.53 -0.03 1.13
C ALA A 58 11.65 -1.53 1.48
N LYS A 59 12.79 -1.96 2.04
CA LYS A 59 12.98 -3.35 2.49
C LYS A 59 11.98 -3.77 3.55
N VAL A 60 11.69 -2.88 4.51
CA VAL A 60 10.68 -3.14 5.54
C VAL A 60 9.30 -3.28 4.93
N VAL A 61 8.95 -2.41 3.99
CA VAL A 61 7.65 -2.44 3.30
C VAL A 61 7.50 -3.70 2.43
N GLU A 62 8.55 -4.13 1.73
CA GLU A 62 8.58 -5.38 0.96
C GLU A 62 8.45 -6.62 1.84
N GLU A 63 9.19 -6.67 2.98
CA GLU A 63 9.04 -7.73 3.98
C GLU A 63 7.61 -7.76 4.52
N GLY A 64 7.05 -6.59 4.81
CA GLY A 64 5.67 -6.44 5.28
C GLY A 64 4.64 -6.91 4.26
N MET A 65 4.77 -6.55 3.00
CA MET A 65 3.87 -7.01 1.94
C MET A 65 3.95 -8.53 1.78
N THR A 66 5.13 -9.10 1.87
CA THR A 66 5.35 -10.55 1.85
C THR A 66 4.65 -11.24 3.03
N ALA A 67 4.81 -10.70 4.25
CA ALA A 67 4.16 -11.23 5.45
C ALA A 67 2.63 -11.14 5.38
N VAL A 68 2.10 -10.02 4.90
CA VAL A 68 0.65 -9.82 4.68
C VAL A 68 0.11 -10.83 3.67
N LYS A 69 0.79 -11.00 2.53
CA LYS A 69 0.37 -11.99 1.52
C LYS A 69 0.39 -13.42 2.03
N ALA A 70 1.34 -13.77 2.89
CA ALA A 70 1.43 -15.10 3.49
C ALA A 70 0.29 -15.39 4.49
N THR A 71 -0.35 -14.35 5.06
CA THR A 71 -1.45 -14.48 6.02
C THR A 71 -2.83 -14.20 5.42
N LEU A 72 -2.89 -13.72 4.18
CA LEU A 72 -4.14 -13.37 3.50
C LEU A 72 -4.64 -14.54 2.64
N PHE A 73 -5.63 -15.25 3.14
CA PHE A 73 -6.34 -16.34 2.45
C PHE A 73 -7.78 -16.41 2.95
N ALA A 74 -8.61 -17.21 2.30
CA ALA A 74 -10.03 -17.39 2.70
C ALA A 74 -10.15 -17.85 4.16
N ASN A 75 -11.06 -17.21 4.90
CA ASN A 75 -11.30 -17.39 6.33
C ASN A 75 -10.23 -16.80 7.29
N ALA A 76 -9.19 -16.13 6.79
CA ALA A 76 -8.32 -15.33 7.65
C ALA A 76 -9.10 -14.17 8.27
N LYS A 77 -8.78 -13.80 9.50
CA LYS A 77 -9.31 -12.58 10.12
C LYS A 77 -8.52 -11.36 9.65
N ALA A 78 -9.20 -10.30 9.29
CA ALA A 78 -8.57 -9.06 8.83
C ALA A 78 -7.56 -8.48 9.84
N GLY A 79 -7.84 -8.64 11.14
CA GLY A 79 -6.93 -8.24 12.21
C GLY A 79 -5.64 -9.07 12.27
N ASP A 80 -5.68 -10.37 11.92
CA ASP A 80 -4.49 -11.22 11.88
C ASP A 80 -3.58 -10.83 10.70
N VAL A 81 -4.18 -10.50 9.56
CA VAL A 81 -3.46 -9.95 8.40
C VAL A 81 -2.79 -8.61 8.76
N HIS A 82 -3.49 -7.72 9.46
CA HIS A 82 -2.89 -6.48 9.98
C HIS A 82 -1.73 -6.79 10.94
N LYS A 83 -1.89 -7.76 11.84
CA LYS A 83 -0.87 -8.13 12.81
C LYS A 83 0.42 -8.63 12.15
N ALA A 84 0.32 -9.31 11.00
CA ALA A 84 1.50 -9.73 10.25
C ALA A 84 2.37 -8.53 9.84
N TRP A 85 1.77 -7.44 9.38
CA TRP A 85 2.45 -6.18 9.11
C TRP A 85 3.03 -5.55 10.38
N GLN A 86 2.23 -5.46 11.45
CA GLN A 86 2.68 -4.90 12.72
C GLN A 86 3.92 -5.61 13.26
N ASN A 87 3.96 -6.95 13.18
CA ASN A 87 5.11 -7.73 13.62
C ASN A 87 6.39 -7.39 12.84
N VAL A 88 6.27 -7.01 11.55
CA VAL A 88 7.42 -6.53 10.77
C VAL A 88 7.85 -5.15 11.24
N LEU A 89 6.92 -4.20 11.40
CA LEU A 89 7.22 -2.86 11.91
C LEU A 89 7.93 -2.88 13.27
N ASP A 90 7.47 -3.74 14.18
CA ASP A 90 8.00 -3.87 15.54
C ASP A 90 9.50 -4.26 15.54
N LYS A 91 9.93 -5.10 14.58
CA LYS A 91 11.36 -5.48 14.44
C LYS A 91 12.26 -4.28 14.10
N PHE A 92 11.71 -3.29 13.40
CA PHE A 92 12.45 -2.11 12.93
C PHE A 92 12.16 -0.85 13.73
N GLY A 93 11.34 -0.94 14.79
CA GLY A 93 10.95 0.21 15.61
C GLY A 93 10.15 1.27 14.84
N LEU A 94 9.40 0.85 13.82
CA LEU A 94 8.56 1.72 12.99
C LEU A 94 7.09 1.61 13.40
N GLU A 95 6.31 2.62 13.08
CA GLU A 95 4.88 2.67 13.36
C GLU A 95 4.09 3.11 12.13
N LYS A 96 2.91 2.50 11.93
CA LYS A 96 1.89 2.95 10.99
C LYS A 96 0.52 2.93 11.67
N LYS A 97 -0.05 4.11 11.89
CA LYS A 97 -1.31 4.28 12.65
C LYS A 97 -2.58 3.99 11.83
N SER A 98 -2.50 4.07 10.50
CA SER A 98 -3.65 3.87 9.62
C SER A 98 -3.89 2.40 9.31
N ARG A 99 -5.11 2.08 8.84
CA ARG A 99 -5.40 0.76 8.26
C ARG A 99 -4.42 0.43 7.14
N ILE A 100 -4.22 -0.84 6.88
CA ILE A 100 -3.30 -1.32 5.84
C ILE A 100 -4.02 -1.79 4.56
N GLY A 101 -5.33 -1.68 4.50
CA GLY A 101 -6.08 -2.09 3.32
C GLY A 101 -7.58 -2.20 3.59
N TYR A 102 -8.30 -2.53 2.54
CA TYR A 102 -9.76 -2.63 2.52
C TYR A 102 -10.23 -3.43 1.30
N SER A 103 -11.50 -3.88 1.33
CA SER A 103 -12.13 -4.49 0.15
C SER A 103 -12.31 -3.47 -0.97
N ILE A 104 -12.02 -3.92 -2.21
CA ILE A 104 -12.15 -3.13 -3.43
C ILE A 104 -12.87 -3.95 -4.49
N GLY A 105 -13.63 -3.30 -5.35
CA GLY A 105 -14.37 -4.00 -6.39
C GLY A 105 -15.29 -3.06 -7.15
N VAL A 106 -16.59 -3.35 -7.15
CA VAL A 106 -17.58 -2.49 -7.83
C VAL A 106 -17.77 -1.20 -7.04
N GLY A 107 -17.53 -0.08 -7.68
CA GLY A 107 -17.65 1.24 -7.05
C GLY A 107 -17.87 2.35 -8.05
N TYR A 108 -18.16 3.53 -7.53
CA TYR A 108 -18.33 4.77 -8.30
C TYR A 108 -17.30 5.81 -7.85
N PRO A 109 -16.73 6.58 -8.78
CA PRO A 109 -15.86 7.69 -8.40
C PRO A 109 -16.53 8.65 -7.43
N PRO A 110 -15.77 9.23 -6.49
CA PRO A 110 -14.31 9.18 -6.36
C PRO A 110 -13.77 8.01 -5.51
N ASP A 111 -14.65 7.18 -4.94
CA ASP A 111 -14.26 6.07 -4.08
C ASP A 111 -14.28 4.75 -4.86
N TRP A 112 -13.35 3.86 -4.57
CA TRP A 112 -13.29 2.50 -5.09
C TRP A 112 -13.40 1.41 -4.01
N GLY A 113 -13.47 1.80 -2.75
CA GLY A 113 -13.64 0.88 -1.62
C GLY A 113 -15.08 0.38 -1.51
N GLU A 114 -15.25 -0.89 -1.15
CA GLU A 114 -16.58 -1.48 -0.91
C GLU A 114 -17.07 -1.32 0.53
N HIS A 115 -16.20 -0.87 1.46
CA HIS A 115 -16.50 -0.67 2.88
C HIS A 115 -16.96 -1.93 3.65
N THR A 116 -16.72 -3.13 3.11
CA THR A 116 -17.13 -4.41 3.72
C THR A 116 -16.03 -5.03 4.58
N ILE A 117 -14.75 -4.85 4.21
CA ILE A 117 -13.59 -5.36 4.94
C ILE A 117 -12.62 -4.20 5.18
N SER A 118 -12.04 -4.14 6.38
CA SER A 118 -10.99 -3.17 6.71
C SER A 118 -9.89 -3.86 7.51
N PHE A 119 -8.65 -3.79 7.03
CA PHE A 119 -7.50 -4.41 7.70
C PHE A 119 -6.94 -3.46 8.77
N ARG A 120 -7.44 -3.62 10.00
CA ARG A 120 -7.12 -2.79 11.18
C ARG A 120 -6.72 -3.67 12.36
N PRO A 121 -6.10 -3.10 13.40
CA PRO A 121 -5.83 -3.83 14.64
C PRO A 121 -7.10 -4.45 15.22
N LYS A 122 -7.02 -5.73 15.61
CA LYS A 122 -8.08 -6.48 16.30
C LYS A 122 -9.39 -6.64 15.51
N GLU A 123 -9.40 -6.34 14.22
CA GLU A 123 -10.57 -6.52 13.36
C GLU A 123 -10.96 -8.00 13.25
N GLN A 124 -12.22 -8.33 13.51
CA GLN A 124 -12.71 -9.71 13.55
C GLN A 124 -13.37 -10.17 12.24
N THR A 125 -13.53 -9.26 11.28
CA THR A 125 -14.12 -9.59 9.98
C THR A 125 -13.33 -10.71 9.31
N VAL A 126 -14.04 -11.76 8.93
CA VAL A 126 -13.48 -12.90 8.21
C VAL A 126 -13.46 -12.59 6.71
N VAL A 127 -12.31 -12.78 6.09
CA VAL A 127 -12.13 -12.51 4.67
C VAL A 127 -12.70 -13.68 3.86
N PRO A 128 -13.72 -13.48 3.01
CA PRO A 128 -14.28 -14.57 2.22
C PRO A 128 -13.37 -14.96 1.05
N GLU A 129 -13.53 -16.20 0.58
CA GLU A 129 -12.95 -16.62 -0.69
C GLU A 129 -13.48 -15.76 -1.84
N ASN A 130 -12.64 -15.48 -2.82
CA ASN A 130 -12.92 -14.61 -3.96
C ASN A 130 -13.11 -13.11 -3.62
N ALA A 131 -12.87 -12.69 -2.37
CA ALA A 131 -12.75 -11.29 -2.09
C ALA A 131 -11.59 -10.67 -2.89
N VAL A 132 -11.76 -9.41 -3.31
CA VAL A 132 -10.69 -8.60 -3.85
C VAL A 132 -10.41 -7.48 -2.86
N VAL A 133 -9.16 -7.34 -2.48
CA VAL A 133 -8.74 -6.36 -1.47
C VAL A 133 -7.56 -5.54 -1.97
N HIS A 134 -7.53 -4.28 -1.59
CA HIS A 134 -6.40 -3.38 -1.83
C HIS A 134 -5.60 -3.28 -0.53
N ILE A 135 -4.40 -3.82 -0.53
CA ILE A 135 -3.44 -3.70 0.57
C ILE A 135 -2.48 -2.58 0.23
N ILE A 136 -2.39 -1.58 1.11
CA ILE A 136 -1.53 -0.41 0.95
C ILE A 136 -0.63 -0.20 2.17
N LEU A 137 0.67 -0.38 1.97
CA LEU A 137 1.70 -0.21 2.99
C LEU A 137 2.43 1.12 2.74
N GLY A 138 1.73 2.21 3.02
CA GLY A 138 2.31 3.56 2.96
C GLY A 138 3.04 3.87 4.27
N MET A 139 4.27 4.39 4.15
CA MET A 139 5.06 4.90 5.26
C MET A 139 5.18 6.41 5.11
N TRP A 140 4.47 7.13 5.95
CA TRP A 140 4.49 8.59 6.02
C TRP A 140 5.44 9.02 7.12
N MET A 141 6.61 9.50 6.71
CA MET A 141 7.73 9.85 7.58
C MET A 141 7.82 11.37 7.74
N ASP A 142 8.69 11.85 8.62
CA ASP A 142 8.90 13.29 8.77
C ASP A 142 9.53 13.91 7.51
N GLY A 143 8.73 14.73 6.81
CA GLY A 143 9.11 15.45 5.60
C GLY A 143 9.28 14.61 4.32
N TRP A 144 8.90 13.31 4.32
CA TRP A 144 8.92 12.42 3.15
C TRP A 144 8.04 11.20 3.37
N GLY A 145 7.89 10.38 2.34
CA GLY A 145 7.16 9.12 2.47
C GLY A 145 7.33 8.23 1.25
N MET A 146 6.80 7.03 1.35
CA MET A 146 6.72 6.07 0.24
C MET A 146 5.48 5.21 0.36
N GLU A 147 5.03 4.67 -0.76
CA GLU A 147 3.90 3.75 -0.82
C GLU A 147 4.19 2.55 -1.71
N LEU A 148 3.77 1.40 -1.24
CA LEU A 148 3.64 0.18 -2.00
C LEU A 148 2.25 -0.39 -1.77
N SER A 149 1.50 -0.64 -2.84
CA SER A 149 0.23 -1.34 -2.70
C SER A 149 0.03 -2.41 -3.76
N GLU A 150 -0.84 -3.35 -3.45
CA GLU A 150 -1.32 -4.38 -4.36
C GLU A 150 -2.82 -4.57 -4.23
N THR A 151 -3.50 -4.76 -5.34
CA THR A 151 -4.84 -5.36 -5.34
C THR A 151 -4.69 -6.86 -5.41
N LEU A 152 -5.22 -7.56 -4.40
CA LEU A 152 -5.06 -9.00 -4.20
C LEU A 152 -6.41 -9.71 -4.33
N HIS A 153 -6.46 -10.76 -5.15
CA HIS A 153 -7.56 -11.72 -5.18
C HIS A 153 -7.32 -12.79 -4.12
N VAL A 154 -8.22 -12.89 -3.17
CA VAL A 154 -8.18 -13.87 -2.07
C VAL A 154 -8.67 -15.23 -2.57
N ARG A 155 -7.84 -16.25 -2.43
CA ARG A 155 -8.14 -17.62 -2.82
C ARG A 155 -8.21 -18.50 -1.57
N LYS A 156 -8.58 -19.75 -1.74
CA LYS A 156 -8.81 -20.70 -0.65
C LYS A 156 -7.63 -20.83 0.31
N HIS A 157 -6.40 -20.86 -0.20
CA HIS A 157 -5.19 -21.11 0.60
C HIS A 157 -4.09 -20.05 0.45
N ASP A 158 -4.30 -19.04 -0.39
CA ASP A 158 -3.34 -17.98 -0.65
C ASP A 158 -4.05 -16.72 -1.21
N CYS A 159 -3.27 -15.75 -1.66
CA CYS A 159 -3.78 -14.63 -2.46
C CYS A 159 -2.89 -14.38 -3.69
N MET A 160 -3.49 -13.85 -4.73
CA MET A 160 -2.83 -13.55 -5.99
C MET A 160 -2.86 -12.04 -6.27
N ALA A 161 -1.70 -11.45 -6.53
CA ALA A 161 -1.64 -10.06 -7.00
C ALA A 161 -2.20 -9.95 -8.43
N LEU A 162 -3.02 -8.93 -8.65
CA LEU A 162 -3.58 -8.64 -9.97
C LEU A 162 -2.61 -7.83 -10.84
N SER A 163 -1.61 -7.21 -10.21
CA SER A 163 -0.54 -6.51 -10.91
C SER A 163 0.67 -7.41 -11.17
N LYS A 164 1.46 -7.04 -12.18
CA LYS A 164 2.76 -7.65 -12.49
C LYS A 164 3.93 -6.65 -12.37
N PHE A 165 3.67 -5.47 -11.83
CA PHE A 165 4.68 -4.44 -11.67
C PHE A 165 5.64 -4.80 -10.54
N SER A 166 6.93 -4.55 -10.77
CA SER A 166 7.97 -4.67 -9.74
C SER A 166 7.66 -3.81 -8.52
N TRP A 167 8.17 -4.22 -7.37
CA TRP A 167 8.16 -3.42 -6.13
C TRP A 167 9.39 -2.52 -6.02
N ASP A 168 10.33 -2.64 -6.94
CA ASP A 168 11.52 -1.78 -6.98
C ASP A 168 11.14 -0.30 -7.08
N ILE A 169 11.98 0.54 -6.50
CA ILE A 169 11.87 1.99 -6.62
C ILE A 169 12.82 2.44 -7.75
N PRO A 170 12.32 2.74 -8.95
CA PRO A 170 13.18 3.20 -10.04
C PRO A 170 13.72 4.60 -9.76
N LEU A 171 14.90 4.88 -10.32
CA LEU A 171 15.46 6.22 -10.42
C LEU A 171 14.94 6.88 -11.69
N LEU A 172 14.50 8.11 -11.58
CA LEU A 172 14.10 8.96 -12.71
C LEU A 172 14.97 10.22 -12.71
N SER A 173 15.62 10.49 -13.82
CA SER A 173 16.45 11.68 -14.07
C SER A 173 15.77 12.62 -15.06
#